data_e47c45e9400297f1a264e0d977716cac
#
_entry.id   e47c45e9400297f1a264e0d977716cac
#
_cell.length_a   1.000
_cell.length_b   1.000
_cell.length_c   1.000
_cell.angle_alpha   90.00
_cell.angle_beta   90.00
_cell.angle_gamma   90.00
#
_symmetry.space_group_name_H-M   'P 1'
#
loop_
_entity.id
_entity.type
_entity.pdbx_description
1 polymer ?
#
loop_
_entity_poly.entity_id
_entity_poly.type
_entity_poly.pdbx_seq_one_letter_code
_entity_poly.pdbx_strand_id
1 'polypeptide(L)'
;MLEPTTDFGNVLIRLVTAILLATIFGWEREYRDKPAGLKTHMLLALGSAALTIIAMHFTLTHDHDGQGIQFDPFRLIQGILTGIGFLGAGTIIQANGDVEGLTTAATLWTVTALGVACGMGYLTIAVTTTVLGLIVLVAVKAFERRVFPEQNADDSDA
;
A
#
# COMPACT_ATOMS: atom_id res chain seq x y z
N MET A 1 -8.39 14.58 -11.05
CA MET A 1 -9.11 14.18 -9.84
C MET A 1 -10.44 13.59 -10.28
N LEU A 2 -10.76 12.36 -9.89
CA LEU A 2 -12.08 11.79 -10.17
C LEU A 2 -13.07 12.35 -9.14
N GLU A 3 -14.28 12.72 -9.61
CA GLU A 3 -15.36 13.18 -8.74
C GLU A 3 -15.64 12.14 -7.64
N PRO A 4 -15.96 12.57 -6.41
CA PRO A 4 -16.25 11.67 -5.29
C PRO A 4 -17.69 11.13 -5.43
N THR A 5 -17.98 10.47 -6.54
CA THR A 5 -19.28 9.87 -6.81
C THR A 5 -19.26 8.39 -6.49
N THR A 6 -20.37 7.88 -5.96
CA THR A 6 -20.62 6.44 -5.81
C THR A 6 -21.15 5.83 -7.11
N ASP A 7 -21.01 6.53 -8.24
CA ASP A 7 -21.27 5.94 -9.54
C ASP A 7 -20.42 4.68 -9.71
N PHE A 8 -21.08 3.59 -10.12
CA PHE A 8 -20.47 2.26 -10.23
C PHE A 8 -19.18 2.29 -11.07
N GLY A 9 -19.16 3.05 -12.16
CA GLY A 9 -18.00 3.18 -13.03
C GLY A 9 -16.80 3.79 -12.32
N ASN A 10 -17.01 4.88 -11.57
CA ASN A 10 -15.95 5.54 -10.80
C ASN A 10 -15.40 4.66 -9.66
N VAL A 11 -16.29 3.99 -8.93
CA VAL A 11 -15.88 3.05 -7.89
C VAL A 11 -15.05 1.92 -8.48
N LEU A 12 -15.53 1.32 -9.58
CA LEU A 12 -14.82 0.23 -10.24
C LEU A 12 -13.43 0.65 -10.73
N ILE A 13 -13.31 1.82 -11.39
CA ILE A 13 -12.01 2.34 -11.85
C ILE A 13 -11.03 2.51 -10.68
N ARG A 14 -11.45 3.09 -9.55
CA ARG A 14 -10.59 3.31 -8.38
C ARG A 14 -10.11 1.98 -7.79
N LEU A 15 -11.01 1.02 -7.60
CA LEU A 15 -10.70 -0.28 -7.03
C LEU A 15 -9.79 -1.11 -7.96
N VAL A 16 -10.12 -1.15 -9.26
CA VAL A 16 -9.29 -1.87 -10.25
C VAL A 16 -7.91 -1.23 -10.36
N THR A 17 -7.82 0.11 -10.39
CA THR A 17 -6.52 0.79 -10.43
C THR A 17 -5.69 0.48 -9.19
N ALA A 18 -6.29 0.46 -8.00
CA ALA A 18 -5.58 0.09 -6.76
C ALA A 18 -5.01 -1.34 -6.85
N ILE A 19 -5.80 -2.30 -7.33
CA ILE A 19 -5.35 -3.68 -7.53
C ILE A 19 -4.20 -3.75 -8.55
N LEU A 20 -4.34 -3.10 -9.71
CA LEU A 20 -3.34 -3.14 -10.78
C LEU A 20 -2.00 -2.54 -10.34
N LEU A 21 -2.02 -1.40 -9.66
CA LEU A 21 -0.79 -0.78 -9.16
C LEU A 21 -0.14 -1.61 -8.03
N ALA A 22 -0.94 -2.19 -7.13
CA ALA A 22 -0.46 -3.08 -6.08
C ALA A 22 0.14 -4.38 -6.63
N THR A 23 -0.36 -4.87 -7.77
CA THR A 23 0.16 -6.04 -8.45
C THR A 23 1.65 -5.90 -8.78
N ILE A 24 2.09 -4.69 -9.13
CA ILE A 24 3.51 -4.41 -9.47
C ILE A 24 4.42 -4.71 -8.27
N PHE A 25 4.06 -4.24 -7.06
CA PHE A 25 4.79 -4.54 -5.84
C PHE A 25 4.68 -6.02 -5.47
N GLY A 26 3.45 -6.55 -5.50
CA GLY A 26 3.20 -7.94 -5.13
C GLY A 26 3.93 -8.94 -6.04
N TRP A 27 4.03 -8.64 -7.34
CA TRP A 27 4.79 -9.45 -8.30
C TRP A 27 6.29 -9.47 -7.98
N GLU A 28 6.87 -8.31 -7.70
CA GLU A 28 8.29 -8.22 -7.32
C GLU A 28 8.57 -9.00 -6.03
N ARG A 29 7.65 -8.95 -5.06
CA ARG A 29 7.77 -9.71 -3.81
C ARG A 29 7.60 -11.22 -4.01
N GLU A 30 6.59 -11.64 -4.75
CA GLU A 30 6.34 -13.04 -5.10
C GLU A 30 7.53 -13.66 -5.87
N TYR A 31 8.04 -12.93 -6.87
CA TYR A 31 9.18 -13.37 -7.68
C TYR A 31 10.47 -13.58 -6.85
N ARG A 32 10.56 -12.91 -5.71
CA ARG A 32 11.73 -12.99 -4.79
C ARG A 32 11.46 -13.84 -3.56
N ASP A 33 10.43 -14.65 -3.55
CA ASP A 33 10.04 -15.53 -2.43
C ASP A 33 9.95 -14.80 -1.07
N LYS A 34 9.41 -13.55 -1.08
CA LYS A 34 9.24 -12.77 0.15
C LYS A 34 7.90 -13.10 0.84
N PRO A 35 7.80 -12.96 2.19
CA PRO A 35 6.65 -13.44 2.98
C PRO A 35 5.28 -12.89 2.54
N ALA A 36 5.20 -11.65 2.05
CA ALA A 36 3.98 -11.05 1.51
C ALA A 36 4.10 -10.90 0.00
N GLY A 37 3.38 -11.71 -0.74
CA GLY A 37 3.37 -11.76 -2.20
C GLY A 37 2.20 -11.02 -2.83
N LEU A 38 1.85 -11.45 -4.04
CA LEU A 38 0.87 -10.84 -4.93
C LEU A 38 -0.50 -10.65 -4.27
N LYS A 39 -1.06 -11.73 -3.71
CA LYS A 39 -2.41 -11.72 -3.10
C LYS A 39 -2.50 -10.73 -1.95
N THR A 40 -1.50 -10.70 -1.10
CA THR A 40 -1.46 -9.81 0.07
C THR A 40 -1.47 -8.34 -0.33
N HIS A 41 -0.63 -7.95 -1.29
CA HIS A 41 -0.56 -6.57 -1.78
C HIS A 41 -1.86 -6.14 -2.46
N MET A 42 -2.44 -6.98 -3.34
CA MET A 42 -3.71 -6.69 -4.01
C MET A 42 -4.87 -6.52 -3.03
N LEU A 43 -4.99 -7.40 -2.04
CA LEU A 43 -6.07 -7.33 -1.04
C LEU A 43 -5.93 -6.13 -0.12
N LEU A 44 -4.71 -5.76 0.27
CA LEU A 44 -4.47 -4.56 1.07
C LEU A 44 -4.85 -3.28 0.32
N ALA A 45 -4.43 -3.14 -0.93
CA ALA A 45 -4.79 -1.99 -1.75
C ALA A 45 -6.30 -1.91 -2.00
N LEU A 46 -6.93 -3.04 -2.28
CA LEU A 46 -8.38 -3.13 -2.47
C LEU A 46 -9.13 -2.70 -1.21
N GLY A 47 -8.76 -3.27 -0.04
CA GLY A 47 -9.41 -2.97 1.24
C GLY A 47 -9.25 -1.51 1.65
N SER A 48 -8.04 -0.95 1.55
CA SER A 48 -7.78 0.46 1.89
C SER A 48 -8.48 1.42 0.93
N ALA A 49 -8.54 1.11 -0.38
CA ALA A 49 -9.29 1.90 -1.35
C ALA A 49 -10.81 1.86 -1.07
N ALA A 50 -11.37 0.70 -0.79
CA ALA A 50 -12.79 0.54 -0.49
C ALA A 50 -13.20 1.32 0.77
N LEU A 51 -12.44 1.19 1.86
CA LEU A 51 -12.70 1.92 3.11
C LEU A 51 -12.61 3.43 2.89
N THR A 52 -11.64 3.89 2.08
CA THR A 52 -11.48 5.31 1.76
C THR A 52 -12.64 5.84 0.93
N ILE A 53 -13.14 5.09 -0.06
CA ILE A 53 -14.33 5.47 -0.84
C ILE A 53 -15.55 5.61 0.07
N ILE A 54 -15.77 4.66 0.98
CA ILE A 54 -16.88 4.70 1.96
C ILE A 54 -16.78 5.97 2.82
N ALA A 55 -15.59 6.27 3.37
CA ALA A 55 -15.38 7.44 4.20
C ALA A 55 -15.66 8.75 3.46
N MET A 56 -15.13 8.87 2.23
CA MET A 56 -15.35 10.06 1.41
C MET A 56 -16.82 10.23 1.04
N HIS A 57 -17.50 9.15 0.71
CA HIS A 57 -18.94 9.20 0.44
C HIS A 57 -19.75 9.62 1.67
N PHE A 58 -19.45 9.03 2.82
CA PHE A 58 -20.13 9.37 4.07
C PHE A 58 -19.94 10.85 4.43
N THR A 59 -18.73 11.39 4.30
CA THR A 59 -18.44 12.81 4.56
C THR A 59 -19.28 13.71 3.67
N LEU A 60 -19.34 13.42 2.36
CA LEU A 60 -20.06 14.26 1.40
C LEU A 60 -21.59 14.24 1.59
N THR A 61 -22.15 13.12 2.06
CA THR A 61 -23.59 12.97 2.25
C THR A 61 -24.10 13.56 3.56
N HIS A 62 -23.27 13.62 4.61
CA HIS A 62 -23.70 14.03 5.97
C HIS A 62 -23.19 15.42 6.36
N ASP A 63 -22.29 16.05 5.59
CA ASP A 63 -21.79 17.41 5.87
C ASP A 63 -22.89 18.49 5.69
N HIS A 64 -23.98 18.16 5.01
CA HIS A 64 -25.08 19.10 4.73
C HIS A 64 -26.18 19.16 5.81
N ASP A 65 -26.23 18.23 6.74
CA ASP A 65 -27.37 18.12 7.66
C ASP A 65 -27.28 19.00 8.93
N GLY A 66 -26.22 19.76 9.12
CA GLY A 66 -26.10 20.73 10.26
C GLY A 66 -26.15 20.09 11.65
N GLN A 67 -26.14 18.76 11.75
CA GLN A 67 -26.34 18.00 13.00
C GLN A 67 -25.05 17.70 13.78
N GLY A 68 -24.02 18.50 13.64
CA GLY A 68 -22.89 18.49 14.57
C GLY A 68 -21.97 17.26 14.58
N ILE A 69 -22.23 16.26 13.76
CA ILE A 69 -21.33 15.09 13.61
C ILE A 69 -20.33 15.41 12.51
N GLN A 70 -19.22 16.03 12.87
CA GLN A 70 -18.10 16.20 11.95
C GLN A 70 -17.40 14.85 11.78
N PHE A 71 -17.72 14.15 10.68
CA PHE A 71 -16.97 12.98 10.29
C PHE A 71 -15.66 13.43 9.62
N ASP A 72 -14.54 13.15 10.29
CA ASP A 72 -13.21 13.46 9.78
C ASP A 72 -12.65 12.24 9.02
N PRO A 73 -12.56 12.29 7.68
CA PRO A 73 -12.02 11.17 6.88
C PRO A 73 -10.55 10.87 7.20
N PHE A 74 -9.80 11.83 7.75
CA PHE A 74 -8.42 11.59 8.19
C PHE A 74 -8.33 10.65 9.38
N ARG A 75 -9.36 10.60 10.24
CA ARG A 75 -9.42 9.61 11.33
C ARG A 75 -9.51 8.18 10.81
N LEU A 76 -10.24 7.97 9.70
CA LEU A 76 -10.27 6.65 9.08
C LEU A 76 -8.90 6.28 8.48
N ILE A 77 -8.24 7.23 7.81
CA ILE A 77 -6.89 7.02 7.27
C ILE A 77 -5.92 6.65 8.40
N GLN A 78 -5.98 7.35 9.54
CA GLN A 78 -5.20 6.99 10.72
C GLN A 78 -5.49 5.56 11.20
N GLY A 79 -6.76 5.15 11.21
CA GLY A 79 -7.17 3.78 11.57
C GLY A 79 -6.58 2.74 10.60
N ILE A 80 -6.64 3.00 9.29
CA ILE A 80 -6.06 2.13 8.27
C ILE A 80 -4.53 2.00 8.48
N LEU A 81 -3.83 3.13 8.66
CA LEU A 81 -2.38 3.15 8.87
C LEU A 81 -1.96 2.49 10.18
N THR A 82 -2.77 2.60 11.23
CA THR A 82 -2.54 1.89 12.49
C THR A 82 -2.73 0.38 12.32
N GLY A 83 -3.77 -0.03 11.61
CA GLY A 83 -4.06 -1.44 11.33
C GLY A 83 -2.94 -2.11 10.51
N ILE A 84 -2.38 -1.42 9.51
CA ILE A 84 -1.27 -1.96 8.71
C ILE A 84 0.03 -2.07 9.54
N GLY A 85 0.17 -1.25 10.58
CA GLY A 85 1.29 -1.38 11.52
C GLY A 85 1.34 -2.75 12.19
N PHE A 86 0.17 -3.32 12.54
CA PHE A 86 0.06 -4.68 13.09
C PHE A 86 0.47 -5.76 12.06
N LEU A 87 -0.03 -5.66 10.82
CA LEU A 87 0.35 -6.60 9.75
C LEU A 87 1.82 -6.47 9.40
N GLY A 88 2.36 -5.24 9.30
CA GLY A 88 3.76 -4.98 9.06
C GLY A 88 4.66 -5.58 10.15
N ALA A 89 4.30 -5.38 11.41
CA ALA A 89 5.02 -5.99 12.53
C ALA A 89 5.00 -7.52 12.46
N GLY A 90 3.88 -8.12 12.01
CA GLY A 90 3.77 -9.56 11.80
C GLY A 90 4.68 -10.12 10.69
N THR A 91 5.19 -9.28 9.79
CA THR A 91 6.16 -9.71 8.76
C THR A 91 7.62 -9.55 9.18
N ILE A 92 7.89 -8.86 10.30
CA ILE A 92 9.24 -8.65 10.80
C ILE A 92 9.57 -9.75 11.79
N ILE A 93 10.56 -10.57 11.46
CA ILE A 93 10.99 -11.72 12.24
C ILE A 93 12.47 -11.53 12.61
N GLN A 94 12.81 -11.80 13.87
CA GLN A 94 14.18 -11.87 14.30
C GLN A 94 14.59 -13.34 14.41
N ALA A 95 15.56 -13.76 13.61
CA ALA A 95 16.09 -15.12 13.61
C ALA A 95 17.62 -15.07 13.56
N ASN A 96 18.27 -15.84 14.43
CA ASN A 96 19.74 -16.02 14.47
C ASN A 96 20.56 -14.72 14.60
N GLY A 97 19.97 -13.63 15.13
CA GLY A 97 20.63 -12.32 15.26
C GLY A 97 20.33 -11.35 14.13
N ASP A 98 19.70 -11.79 13.04
CA ASP A 98 19.30 -10.96 11.92
C ASP A 98 17.81 -10.60 11.98
N VAL A 99 17.46 -9.46 11.38
CA VAL A 99 16.09 -8.95 11.31
C VAL A 99 15.62 -8.99 9.86
N GLU A 100 14.69 -9.89 9.57
CA GLU A 100 14.08 -10.03 8.25
C GLU A 100 12.71 -9.36 8.16
N GLY A 101 12.23 -9.12 6.93
CA GLY A 101 10.87 -8.63 6.68
C GLY A 101 10.68 -7.12 6.72
N LEU A 102 11.70 -6.31 7.06
CA LEU A 102 11.61 -4.84 7.11
C LEU A 102 11.14 -4.23 5.77
N THR A 103 11.75 -4.66 4.66
CA THR A 103 11.34 -4.19 3.32
C THR A 103 9.92 -4.66 2.99
N THR A 104 9.52 -5.86 3.39
CA THR A 104 8.16 -6.36 3.22
C THR A 104 7.16 -5.49 3.98
N ALA A 105 7.42 -5.18 5.25
CA ALA A 105 6.59 -4.28 6.04
C ALA A 105 6.46 -2.89 5.38
N ALA A 106 7.55 -2.34 4.87
CA ALA A 106 7.56 -1.06 4.15
C ALA A 106 6.74 -1.10 2.86
N THR A 107 6.79 -2.21 2.10
CA THR A 107 5.98 -2.36 0.88
C THR A 107 4.48 -2.49 1.19
N LEU A 108 4.10 -3.20 2.25
CA LEU A 108 2.71 -3.29 2.69
C LEU A 108 2.16 -1.92 3.09
N TRP A 109 2.96 -1.12 3.81
CA TRP A 109 2.61 0.25 4.17
C TRP A 109 2.42 1.15 2.92
N THR A 110 3.35 1.07 1.97
CA THR A 110 3.30 1.82 0.71
C THR A 110 2.08 1.48 -0.12
N VAL A 111 1.75 0.19 -0.25
CA VAL A 111 0.59 -0.28 -1.01
C VAL A 111 -0.73 0.11 -0.33
N THR A 112 -0.76 0.17 1.00
CA THR A 112 -1.91 0.69 1.74
C THR A 112 -2.14 2.17 1.44
N ALA A 113 -1.08 2.99 1.49
CA ALA A 113 -1.16 4.41 1.14
C ALA A 113 -1.59 4.63 -0.33
N LEU A 114 -1.12 3.77 -1.24
CA LEU A 114 -1.51 3.74 -2.65
C LEU A 114 -3.02 3.44 -2.79
N GLY A 115 -3.54 2.47 -2.03
CA GLY A 115 -4.97 2.16 -2.00
C GLY A 115 -5.79 3.35 -1.51
N VAL A 116 -5.35 4.04 -0.45
CA VAL A 116 -5.98 5.28 0.04
C VAL A 116 -6.00 6.35 -1.06
N ALA A 117 -4.89 6.57 -1.76
CA ALA A 117 -4.81 7.55 -2.85
C ALA A 117 -5.77 7.21 -3.99
N CYS A 118 -5.87 5.94 -4.39
CA CYS A 118 -6.85 5.48 -5.39
C CYS A 118 -8.28 5.69 -4.91
N GLY A 119 -8.59 5.35 -3.64
CA GLY A 119 -9.90 5.55 -3.04
C GLY A 119 -10.33 7.01 -3.00
N MET A 120 -9.40 7.93 -2.75
CA MET A 120 -9.63 9.38 -2.84
C MET A 120 -9.76 9.91 -4.28
N GLY A 121 -9.40 9.10 -5.29
CA GLY A 121 -9.37 9.53 -6.69
C GLY A 121 -8.09 10.28 -7.10
N TYR A 122 -7.06 10.29 -6.26
CA TYR A 122 -5.75 10.90 -6.57
C TYR A 122 -4.86 9.92 -7.36
N LEU A 123 -5.32 9.52 -8.54
CA LEU A 123 -4.64 8.52 -9.36
C LEU A 123 -3.22 8.92 -9.77
N THR A 124 -2.98 10.22 -9.99
CA THR A 124 -1.65 10.73 -10.29
C THR A 124 -0.68 10.44 -9.14
N ILE A 125 -1.10 10.67 -7.89
CA ILE A 125 -0.30 10.35 -6.70
C ILE A 125 -0.05 8.85 -6.63
N ALA A 126 -1.08 8.03 -6.82
CA ALA A 126 -0.97 6.58 -6.79
C ALA A 126 0.04 6.06 -7.82
N VAL A 127 -0.06 6.50 -9.08
CA VAL A 127 0.88 6.10 -10.16
C VAL A 127 2.30 6.57 -9.85
N THR A 128 2.47 7.84 -9.45
CA THR A 128 3.80 8.37 -9.12
C THR A 128 4.44 7.63 -7.96
N THR A 129 3.67 7.34 -6.90
CA THR A 129 4.14 6.54 -5.75
C THR A 129 4.55 5.14 -6.18
N THR A 130 3.78 4.50 -7.08
CA THR A 130 4.12 3.17 -7.62
C THR A 130 5.45 3.20 -8.38
N VAL A 131 5.63 4.17 -9.28
CA VAL A 131 6.86 4.29 -10.07
C VAL A 131 8.08 4.53 -9.16
N LEU A 132 7.99 5.49 -8.24
CA LEU A 132 9.08 5.79 -7.32
C LEU A 132 9.37 4.62 -6.37
N GLY A 133 8.33 3.98 -5.82
CA GLY A 133 8.49 2.82 -4.95
C GLY A 133 9.16 1.63 -5.65
N LEU A 134 8.80 1.38 -6.92
CA LEU A 134 9.46 0.34 -7.72
C LEU A 134 10.93 0.70 -8.00
N ILE A 135 11.22 1.95 -8.31
CA ILE A 135 12.61 2.42 -8.48
C ILE A 135 13.40 2.16 -7.19
N VAL A 136 12.87 2.51 -6.04
CA VAL A 136 13.54 2.26 -4.75
C VAL A 136 13.80 0.76 -4.56
N LEU A 137 12.80 -0.10 -4.77
CA LEU A 137 12.95 -1.53 -4.57
C LEU A 137 13.97 -2.19 -5.50
N VAL A 138 14.05 -1.72 -6.75
CA VAL A 138 14.90 -2.35 -7.77
C VAL A 138 16.26 -1.69 -7.86
N ALA A 139 16.29 -0.36 -7.95
CA ALA A 139 17.54 0.39 -8.19
C ALA A 139 18.43 0.41 -6.94
N VAL A 140 17.87 0.59 -5.74
CA VAL A 140 18.67 0.57 -4.50
C VAL A 140 19.29 -0.80 -4.30
N LYS A 141 18.54 -1.88 -4.50
CA LYS A 141 19.08 -3.25 -4.41
C LYS A 141 20.17 -3.52 -5.46
N ALA A 142 20.02 -3.00 -6.68
CA ALA A 142 21.06 -3.13 -7.70
C ALA A 142 22.33 -2.36 -7.34
N PHE A 143 22.17 -1.21 -6.68
CA PHE A 143 23.28 -0.40 -6.18
C PHE A 143 23.99 -1.10 -4.99
N GLU A 144 23.24 -1.61 -4.01
CA GLU A 144 23.78 -2.36 -2.86
C GLU A 144 24.65 -3.53 -3.31
N ARG A 145 24.19 -4.33 -4.27
CA ARG A 145 24.97 -5.44 -4.84
C ARG A 145 26.28 -5.01 -5.49
N ARG A 146 26.37 -3.77 -5.99
CA ARG A 146 27.61 -3.27 -6.62
C ARG A 146 28.59 -2.70 -5.60
N VAL A 147 28.07 -2.09 -4.52
CA VAL A 147 28.88 -1.38 -3.52
C VAL A 147 29.29 -2.31 -2.38
N PHE A 148 28.44 -3.27 -2.02
CA PHE A 148 28.65 -4.21 -0.91
C PHE A 148 28.56 -5.68 -1.39
N PRO A 149 29.49 -6.16 -2.22
CA PRO A 149 29.41 -7.50 -2.81
C PRO A 149 29.51 -8.65 -1.78
N GLU A 150 30.21 -8.45 -0.66
CA GLU A 150 30.46 -9.50 0.33
C GLU A 150 29.25 -9.81 1.24
N GLN A 151 28.39 -8.84 1.51
CA GLN A 151 27.20 -9.07 2.35
C GLN A 151 26.06 -9.84 1.64
N ASN A 152 26.11 -9.95 0.31
CA ASN A 152 25.07 -10.63 -0.46
C ASN A 152 25.38 -12.12 -0.77
N ALA A 153 26.53 -12.62 -0.38
CA ALA A 153 26.88 -14.03 -0.56
C ALA A 153 26.18 -14.94 0.48
N ASP A 154 25.94 -14.44 1.68
CA ASP A 154 25.25 -15.18 2.76
C ASP A 154 23.72 -15.27 2.56
N ASP A 155 23.10 -14.31 1.84
CA ASP A 155 21.65 -14.29 1.55
C ASP A 155 21.23 -15.28 0.45
N SER A 156 22.16 -15.92 -0.26
CA SER A 156 21.85 -16.85 -1.35
C SER A 156 21.82 -18.32 -0.93
N ASP A 157 22.31 -18.65 0.28
CA ASP A 157 22.43 -20.02 0.81
C ASP A 157 21.49 -20.32 2.01
N ALA A 158 20.55 -19.38 2.34
CA ALA A 158 19.59 -19.52 3.44
C ALA A 158 18.15 -19.69 2.97
#